data_10b54ecf69b2242f83885a1a18c65132
#
_entry.id   10b54ecf69b2242f83885a1a18c65132
#
_cell.length_a   1.000
_cell.length_b   1.000
_cell.length_c   1.000
_cell.angle_alpha   90.00
_cell.angle_beta   90.00
_cell.angle_gamma   90.00
#
_symmetry.space_group_name_H-M   'P 1'
#
loop_
_entity.id
_entity.type
_entity.pdbx_description
1 polymer ?
#
loop_
_entity_poly.entity_id
_entity_poly.type
_entity_poly.pdbx_seq_one_letter_code
_entity_poly.pdbx_strand_id
1 'polypeptide(L)'
;MKIKLLTLLLFMVTSVTGQQTYFISSCGNDSADGSLDSPLLHIHEAIERGENSDDQEIHVYIREGKYYLDTSLVIDADKWKNKRLTLSAYNNESVVLSGARKLSLNWVKQKNG
;
A
#
# COMPACT_ATOMS: atom_id res chain seq x y z
N MET A 1 -22.57 42.38 -17.77
CA MET A 1 -22.78 41.34 -18.80
C MET A 1 -21.60 40.44 -19.02
N LYS A 2 -20.39 40.92 -18.90
CA LYS A 2 -19.17 40.12 -19.09
C LYS A 2 -18.81 39.24 -17.89
N ILE A 3 -19.44 39.51 -16.78
CA ILE A 3 -19.18 38.83 -15.51
C ILE A 3 -19.80 37.42 -15.47
N LYS A 4 -20.83 37.19 -16.29
CA LYS A 4 -21.53 35.90 -16.33
C LYS A 4 -20.72 34.77 -16.93
N LEU A 5 -19.75 35.06 -17.75
CA LEU A 5 -18.88 34.07 -18.38
C LEU A 5 -17.81 33.56 -17.41
N LEU A 6 -17.39 34.39 -16.48
CA LEU A 6 -16.41 33.99 -15.48
C LEU A 6 -17.02 33.08 -14.42
N THR A 7 -18.29 33.26 -14.11
CA THR A 7 -18.99 32.45 -13.14
C THR A 7 -19.23 31.03 -13.63
N LEU A 8 -19.36 30.85 -14.93
CA LEU A 8 -19.60 29.55 -15.54
C LEU A 8 -18.34 28.66 -15.49
N LEU A 9 -17.16 29.25 -15.56
CA LEU A 9 -15.91 28.53 -15.49
C LEU A 9 -15.61 27.95 -14.10
N LEU A 10 -16.17 28.54 -13.07
CA LEU A 10 -15.98 28.10 -11.70
C LEU A 10 -16.76 26.82 -11.36
N PHE A 11 -17.73 26.45 -12.17
CA PHE A 11 -18.57 25.28 -11.90
C PHE A 11 -18.12 24.01 -12.60
N MET A 12 -16.99 24.05 -13.30
CA MET A 12 -16.38 22.83 -13.80
C MET A 12 -15.53 22.18 -12.70
N VAL A 13 -16.14 21.94 -11.58
CA VAL A 13 -15.55 21.02 -10.60
C VAL A 13 -15.80 19.62 -11.12
N THR A 14 -14.83 19.10 -11.86
CA THR A 14 -14.79 17.67 -12.12
C THR A 14 -14.74 16.98 -10.77
N SER A 15 -15.73 16.14 -10.52
CA SER A 15 -15.70 15.27 -9.36
C SER A 15 -14.46 14.39 -9.47
N VAL A 16 -13.42 14.73 -8.73
CA VAL A 16 -12.23 13.91 -8.63
C VAL A 16 -12.60 12.74 -7.74
N THR A 17 -12.72 11.56 -8.35
CA THR A 17 -12.78 10.32 -7.57
C THR A 17 -11.50 10.23 -6.75
N GLY A 18 -11.63 10.14 -5.42
CA GLY A 18 -10.50 10.07 -4.53
C GLY A 18 -9.61 8.87 -4.83
N GLN A 19 -8.34 9.12 -4.99
CA GLN A 19 -7.32 8.10 -5.21
C GLN A 19 -6.19 8.32 -4.24
N GLN A 20 -5.77 7.25 -3.55
CA GLN A 20 -4.66 7.29 -2.63
C GLN A 20 -3.62 6.25 -3.04
N THR A 21 -2.37 6.64 -3.01
CA THR A 21 -1.25 5.77 -3.34
C THR A 21 -0.33 5.64 -2.12
N TYR A 22 0.04 4.41 -1.80
CA TYR A 22 1.00 4.10 -0.75
C TYR A 22 2.16 3.32 -1.35
N PHE A 23 3.35 3.54 -0.80
CA PHE A 23 4.56 2.83 -1.17
C PHE A 23 5.05 1.98 0.01
N ILE A 24 5.46 0.75 -0.30
CA ILE A 24 6.01 -0.19 0.67
C ILE A 24 7.46 -0.46 0.33
N SER A 25 8.32 -0.41 1.33
CA SER A 25 9.74 -0.72 1.17
C SER A 25 10.23 -1.54 2.35
N SER A 26 11.16 -2.45 2.11
CA SER A 26 11.82 -3.21 3.17
C SER A 26 12.61 -2.33 4.14
N CYS A 27 12.92 -1.10 3.71
CA CYS A 27 13.55 -0.07 4.53
C CYS A 27 12.55 0.98 5.01
N GLY A 28 11.25 0.73 4.87
CA GLY A 28 10.20 1.66 5.24
C GLY A 28 9.92 1.73 6.73
N ASN A 29 8.95 2.56 7.09
CA ASN A 29 8.52 2.77 8.47
C ASN A 29 7.01 2.99 8.50
N ASP A 30 6.31 2.24 9.33
CA ASP A 30 4.85 2.34 9.43
C ASP A 30 4.38 3.66 10.06
N SER A 31 5.27 4.43 10.64
CA SER A 31 4.98 5.80 11.09
C SER A 31 5.14 6.84 9.99
N ALA A 32 5.65 6.43 8.82
CA ALA A 32 5.81 7.32 7.68
C ALA A 32 4.47 7.61 7.00
N ASP A 33 4.47 8.54 6.06
CA ASP A 33 3.24 8.91 5.33
C ASP A 33 2.88 7.96 4.20
N GLY A 34 3.79 7.08 3.81
CA GLY A 34 3.55 6.13 2.73
C GLY A 34 3.86 6.67 1.34
N SER A 35 4.51 7.82 1.24
CA SER A 35 4.98 8.35 -0.04
C SER A 35 6.20 7.60 -0.55
N LEU A 36 6.60 7.89 -1.79
CA LEU A 36 7.80 7.29 -2.37
C LEU A 36 9.06 7.58 -1.54
N ASP A 37 9.16 8.80 -1.00
CA ASP A 37 10.29 9.22 -0.18
C ASP A 37 10.21 8.74 1.27
N SER A 38 9.00 8.43 1.74
CA SER A 38 8.75 7.99 3.10
C SER A 38 7.81 6.78 3.09
N PRO A 39 8.27 5.64 2.58
CA PRO A 39 7.42 4.47 2.42
C PRO A 39 7.10 3.79 3.74
N LEU A 40 6.03 3.02 3.72
CA LEU A 40 5.65 2.14 4.83
C LEU A 40 6.50 0.86 4.81
N LEU A 41 6.54 0.19 5.94
CA LEU A 41 7.27 -1.07 6.06
C LEU A 41 6.37 -2.28 5.75
N HIS A 42 5.14 -2.27 6.21
CA HIS A 42 4.24 -3.42 6.11
C HIS A 42 3.06 -3.16 5.19
N ILE A 43 2.74 -4.15 4.38
CA ILE A 43 1.62 -4.08 3.43
C ILE A 43 0.29 -3.90 4.17
N HIS A 44 0.11 -4.60 5.31
CA HIS A 44 -1.13 -4.50 6.06
C HIS A 44 -1.41 -3.08 6.58
N GLU A 45 -0.36 -2.32 6.87
CA GLU A 45 -0.52 -0.92 7.27
C GLU A 45 -1.15 -0.08 6.14
N ALA A 46 -0.70 -0.30 4.90
CA ALA A 46 -1.27 0.39 3.75
C ALA A 46 -2.73 -0.02 3.52
N ILE A 47 -3.05 -1.28 3.70
CA ILE A 47 -4.42 -1.79 3.56
C ILE A 47 -5.32 -1.15 4.63
N GLU A 48 -4.88 -1.11 5.86
CA GLU A 48 -5.63 -0.52 6.97
C GLU A 48 -5.87 0.98 6.75
N ARG A 49 -4.86 1.71 6.31
CA ARG A 49 -5.03 3.13 5.98
C ARG A 49 -6.01 3.32 4.83
N GLY A 50 -5.96 2.45 3.83
CA GLY A 50 -6.90 2.48 2.72
C GLY A 50 -8.34 2.20 3.16
N GLU A 51 -8.54 1.26 4.07
CA GLU A 51 -9.86 0.97 4.63
C GLU A 51 -10.46 2.17 5.35
N ASN A 52 -9.64 2.92 6.08
CA ASN A 52 -10.08 4.07 6.86
C ASN A 52 -10.11 5.37 6.05
N SER A 53 -9.66 5.32 4.80
CA SER A 53 -9.66 6.47 3.90
C SER A 53 -11.01 6.66 3.24
N ASP A 54 -11.34 7.89 2.90
CA ASP A 54 -12.52 8.22 2.10
C ASP A 54 -12.30 8.00 0.61
N ASP A 55 -11.08 7.68 0.20
CA ASP A 55 -10.74 7.45 -1.19
C ASP A 55 -11.32 6.13 -1.69
N GLN A 56 -11.77 6.11 -2.94
CA GLN A 56 -12.39 4.93 -3.54
C GLN A 56 -11.37 4.01 -4.21
N GLU A 57 -10.25 4.55 -4.62
CA GLU A 57 -9.17 3.77 -5.23
C GLU A 57 -7.91 3.86 -4.37
N ILE A 58 -7.42 2.73 -3.96
CA ILE A 58 -6.20 2.61 -3.17
C ILE A 58 -5.21 1.77 -3.98
N HIS A 59 -4.08 2.36 -4.31
CA HIS A 59 -3.01 1.68 -5.01
C HIS A 59 -1.80 1.54 -4.08
N VAL A 60 -1.32 0.33 -3.91
CA VAL A 60 -0.15 0.04 -3.09
C VAL A 60 0.97 -0.45 -4.00
N TYR A 61 2.00 0.34 -4.12
CA TYR A 61 3.21 -0.02 -4.84
C TYR A 61 4.23 -0.61 -3.88
N ILE A 62 4.76 -1.76 -4.23
CA ILE A 62 5.73 -2.47 -3.41
C ILE A 62 7.09 -2.38 -4.09
N ARG A 63 8.07 -1.85 -3.36
CA ARG A 63 9.43 -1.71 -3.86
C ARG A 63 10.14 -3.07 -3.83
N GLU A 64 11.21 -3.16 -4.60
CA GLU A 64 12.02 -4.36 -4.71
C GLU A 64 12.38 -4.95 -3.35
N GLY A 65 12.26 -6.26 -3.23
CA GLY A 65 12.65 -6.99 -2.03
C GLY A 65 11.79 -8.21 -1.77
N LYS A 66 12.15 -8.92 -0.71
CA LYS A 66 11.40 -10.07 -0.23
C LYS A 66 10.71 -9.69 1.07
N TYR A 67 9.41 -9.85 1.09
CA TYR A 67 8.56 -9.47 2.22
C TYR A 67 8.01 -10.73 2.88
N TYR A 68 8.32 -10.89 4.16
CA TYR A 68 7.80 -11.98 4.95
C TYR A 68 6.51 -11.54 5.63
N LEU A 69 5.43 -12.26 5.37
CA LEU A 69 4.14 -11.97 5.97
C LEU A 69 4.01 -12.75 7.28
N ASP A 70 4.16 -12.05 8.39
CA ASP A 70 4.03 -12.65 9.73
C ASP A 70 2.60 -13.03 10.05
N THR A 71 1.66 -12.33 9.45
CA THR A 71 0.23 -12.55 9.60
C THR A 71 -0.42 -12.58 8.23
N SER A 72 -1.58 -13.22 8.14
CA SER A 72 -2.37 -13.22 6.92
C SER A 72 -2.79 -11.80 6.54
N LEU A 73 -2.72 -11.50 5.26
CA LEU A 73 -3.33 -10.28 4.74
C LEU A 73 -4.83 -10.53 4.66
N VAL A 74 -5.58 -9.82 5.49
CA VAL A 74 -7.03 -9.95 5.53
C VAL A 74 -7.64 -8.73 4.85
N ILE A 75 -8.46 -8.98 3.84
CA ILE A 75 -9.22 -7.95 3.14
C ILE A 75 -10.70 -8.17 3.47
N ASP A 76 -11.25 -7.29 4.27
CA ASP A 76 -12.65 -7.38 4.67
C ASP A 76 -13.53 -6.87 3.53
N ALA A 77 -14.32 -7.77 2.94
CA ALA A 77 -15.19 -7.44 1.82
C ALA A 77 -16.17 -6.30 2.14
N ASP A 78 -16.62 -6.20 3.38
CA ASP A 78 -17.56 -5.13 3.77
C ASP A 78 -16.88 -3.77 3.79
N LYS A 79 -15.63 -3.71 4.23
CA LYS A 79 -14.85 -2.47 4.25
C LYS A 79 -14.45 -2.02 2.86
N TRP A 80 -14.27 -2.96 1.94
CA TRP A 80 -13.84 -2.70 0.56
C TRP A 80 -14.98 -2.72 -0.45
N LYS A 81 -16.22 -2.74 0.01
CA LYS A 81 -17.41 -2.89 -0.82
C LYS A 81 -17.49 -1.88 -1.97
N ASN A 82 -17.15 -0.62 -1.71
CA ASN A 82 -17.19 0.45 -2.70
C ASN A 82 -15.81 0.99 -3.02
N LYS A 83 -14.78 0.22 -2.73
CA LYS A 83 -13.39 0.60 -2.91
C LYS A 83 -12.65 -0.40 -3.77
N ARG A 84 -11.63 0.06 -4.45
CA ARG A 84 -10.73 -0.78 -5.24
C ARG A 84 -9.34 -0.76 -4.62
N LEU A 85 -8.82 -1.93 -4.31
CA LEU A 85 -7.46 -2.11 -3.87
C LEU A 85 -6.63 -2.74 -4.97
N THR A 86 -5.52 -2.12 -5.32
CA THR A 86 -4.56 -2.66 -6.29
C THR A 86 -3.20 -2.76 -5.63
N LEU A 87 -2.63 -3.96 -5.64
CA LEU A 87 -1.25 -4.20 -5.19
C LEU A 87 -0.40 -4.52 -6.42
N SER A 88 0.71 -3.82 -6.58
CA SER A 88 1.61 -4.07 -7.70
C SER A 88 3.06 -3.74 -7.34
N ALA A 89 3.98 -4.36 -8.06
CA ALA A 89 5.40 -3.99 -7.96
C ALA A 89 5.61 -2.62 -8.58
N TYR A 90 6.36 -1.77 -7.88
CA TYR A 90 6.71 -0.48 -8.41
C TYR A 90 7.74 -0.63 -9.54
N ASN A 91 7.46 0.01 -10.67
CA ASN A 91 8.40 0.10 -11.80
C ASN A 91 8.91 -1.26 -12.31
N ASN A 92 8.08 -2.30 -12.23
CA ASN A 92 8.45 -3.67 -12.59
C ASN A 92 9.61 -4.23 -11.78
N GLU A 93 9.85 -3.69 -10.59
CA GLU A 93 10.86 -4.20 -9.69
C GLU A 93 10.53 -5.62 -9.23
N SER A 94 11.56 -6.37 -8.84
CA SER A 94 11.37 -7.76 -8.38
C SER A 94 10.87 -7.77 -6.94
N VAL A 95 9.62 -8.19 -6.76
CA VAL A 95 8.96 -8.25 -5.46
C VAL A 95 8.55 -9.69 -5.18
N VAL A 96 8.92 -10.19 -4.01
CA VAL A 96 8.51 -11.51 -3.55
C VAL A 96 7.77 -11.38 -2.23
N LEU A 97 6.52 -11.85 -2.19
CA LEU A 97 5.75 -11.97 -0.96
C LEU A 97 5.84 -13.42 -0.48
N SER A 98 6.29 -13.62 0.74
CA SER A 98 6.49 -14.96 1.28
C SER A 98 5.66 -15.14 2.55
N GLY A 99 4.88 -16.20 2.60
CA GLY A 99 4.18 -16.63 3.81
C GLY A 99 5.07 -17.41 4.77
N ALA A 100 6.30 -17.71 4.37
CA ALA A 100 7.26 -18.40 5.22
C ALA A 100 7.81 -17.45 6.28
N ARG A 101 8.13 -18.00 7.44
CA ARG A 101 8.77 -17.24 8.50
C ARG A 101 10.28 -17.24 8.28
N LYS A 102 10.89 -16.06 8.41
CA LYS A 102 12.34 -15.96 8.40
C LYS A 102 12.88 -16.57 9.69
N LEU A 103 13.64 -17.65 9.55
CA LEU A 103 14.24 -18.34 10.69
C LEU A 103 15.72 -17.98 10.80
N SER A 104 16.13 -17.66 12.01
CA SER A 104 17.55 -17.56 12.33
C SER A 104 17.94 -18.86 13.03
N LEU A 105 18.66 -19.71 12.32
CA LEU A 105 19.04 -21.02 12.83
C LEU A 105 20.50 -21.02 13.25
N ASN A 106 20.74 -21.41 14.51
CA ASN A 106 22.07 -21.72 14.98
C ASN A 106 22.28 -23.24 14.87
N TRP A 107 23.06 -23.63 13.89
CA TRP A 107 23.36 -25.02 13.68
C TRP A 107 24.35 -25.48 14.73
N VAL A 108 23.97 -26.44 15.54
CA VAL A 108 24.85 -27.08 16.49
C VAL A 108 25.22 -28.46 15.92
N LYS A 109 26.51 -28.68 15.77
CA LYS A 109 26.99 -29.97 15.28
C LYS A 109 26.72 -31.04 16.34
N GLN A 110 25.96 -32.05 15.95
CA GLN A 110 25.63 -33.13 16.81
C GLN A 110 26.78 -34.11 16.91
N LYS A 111 27.19 -34.45 18.15
CA LYS A 111 28.37 -35.33 18.35
C LYS A 111 28.12 -36.79 18.01
N ASN A 112 26.88 -37.23 18.00
CA ASN A 112 26.50 -38.61 17.69
C ASN A 112 25.83 -38.63 16.31
N GLY A 113 26.62 -38.35 15.34
CA GLY A 113 26.12 -38.31 13.96
C GLY A 113 26.05 -39.64 13.32
#